data_5a7212bb24733469360d61507cb1c1e0
#
_entry.id   5a7212bb24733469360d61507cb1c1e0
#
_cell.length_a   1.000
_cell.length_b   1.000
_cell.length_c   1.000
_cell.angle_alpha   90.00
_cell.angle_beta   90.00
_cell.angle_gamma   90.00
#
_symmetry.space_group_name_H-M   'P 1'
#
loop_
_entity.id
_entity.type
_entity.pdbx_description
1 polymer ?
#
loop_
_entity_poly.entity_id
_entity_poly.type
_entity_poly.pdbx_seq_one_letter_code
_entity_poly.pdbx_strand_id
1 'polypeptide(L)'
;MSSPRSSRTVMSLSIAAIAIALSAIFVATYPQSIKDEIEIEESEYTPQTRDIYLFTMVDEHIGEEELAIPPDQFSHDSIVANEGDTIKIHFYNLEPVESQEHHTFTINDPSYKIHKDINAGESALIEFKATQSGIFDYICTYHQPTMRGQLVVLEE
;
A
#
# COMPACT_ATOMS: atom_id res chain seq x y z
N MET A 1 -71.57 33.12 -37.93
CA MET A 1 -71.14 31.72 -37.67
C MET A 1 -69.72 31.75 -37.01
N SER A 2 -69.69 31.69 -35.69
CA SER A 2 -68.43 31.72 -34.91
C SER A 2 -67.99 30.31 -34.56
N SER A 3 -66.79 30.01 -34.91
CA SER A 3 -66.12 28.72 -34.70
C SER A 3 -65.61 28.61 -33.22
N PRO A 4 -65.76 27.50 -32.51
CA PRO A 4 -65.18 27.33 -31.18
C PRO A 4 -63.75 26.87 -31.32
N ARG A 5 -62.82 27.81 -31.14
CA ARG A 5 -61.42 27.51 -30.81
C ARG A 5 -61.29 27.59 -29.32
N SER A 6 -60.85 26.55 -28.64
CA SER A 6 -60.16 26.69 -27.36
C SER A 6 -60.26 25.57 -26.31
N SER A 7 -60.62 24.36 -26.69
CA SER A 7 -60.60 23.30 -25.67
C SER A 7 -59.29 22.48 -25.61
N ARG A 8 -58.57 22.42 -26.74
CA ARG A 8 -57.35 21.55 -26.82
C ARG A 8 -56.08 22.19 -26.27
N THR A 9 -55.99 23.53 -26.33
CA THR A 9 -54.79 24.25 -25.90
C THR A 9 -54.70 24.38 -24.36
N VAL A 10 -55.81 24.47 -23.68
CA VAL A 10 -55.87 24.57 -22.22
C VAL A 10 -55.53 23.23 -21.55
N MET A 11 -55.97 22.11 -22.18
CA MET A 11 -55.70 20.77 -21.64
C MET A 11 -54.23 20.36 -21.78
N SER A 12 -53.54 20.77 -22.86
CA SER A 12 -52.13 20.50 -23.06
C SER A 12 -51.20 21.30 -22.13
N LEU A 13 -51.60 22.54 -21.78
CA LEU A 13 -50.84 23.36 -20.80
C LEU A 13 -50.96 22.83 -19.38
N SER A 14 -52.10 22.28 -18.98
CA SER A 14 -52.30 21.71 -17.65
C SER A 14 -51.51 20.42 -17.44
N ILE A 15 -51.38 19.57 -18.46
CA ILE A 15 -50.60 18.32 -18.40
C ILE A 15 -49.11 18.65 -18.32
N ALA A 16 -48.62 19.66 -19.04
CA ALA A 16 -47.21 20.07 -18.98
C ALA A 16 -46.84 20.66 -17.61
N ALA A 17 -47.72 21.42 -16.99
CA ALA A 17 -47.50 21.99 -15.66
C ALA A 17 -47.43 20.91 -14.55
N ILE A 18 -48.25 19.88 -14.62
CA ILE A 18 -48.25 18.76 -13.68
C ILE A 18 -46.98 17.91 -13.84
N ALA A 19 -46.51 17.69 -15.05
CA ALA A 19 -45.27 16.94 -15.30
C ALA A 19 -44.04 17.67 -14.76
N ILE A 20 -43.97 18.99 -14.85
CA ILE A 20 -42.88 19.81 -14.30
C ILE A 20 -42.94 19.81 -12.77
N ALA A 21 -44.10 19.88 -12.16
CA ALA A 21 -44.24 19.84 -10.71
C ALA A 21 -43.82 18.48 -10.11
N LEU A 22 -44.16 17.38 -10.75
CA LEU A 22 -43.77 16.03 -10.34
C LEU A 22 -42.25 15.79 -10.47
N SER A 23 -41.63 16.32 -11.53
CA SER A 23 -40.17 16.23 -11.69
C SER A 23 -39.41 17.08 -10.68
N ALA A 24 -39.94 18.23 -10.29
CA ALA A 24 -39.32 19.08 -9.26
C ALA A 24 -39.39 18.45 -7.85
N ILE A 25 -40.46 17.73 -7.52
CA ILE A 25 -40.58 16.99 -6.25
C ILE A 25 -39.62 15.80 -6.24
N PHE A 26 -39.43 15.10 -7.35
CA PHE A 26 -38.51 13.97 -7.45
C PHE A 26 -37.05 14.41 -7.28
N VAL A 27 -36.67 15.56 -7.85
CA VAL A 27 -35.29 16.10 -7.70
C VAL A 27 -35.06 16.67 -6.30
N ALA A 28 -36.07 17.16 -5.61
CA ALA A 28 -35.93 17.72 -4.26
C ALA A 28 -35.82 16.64 -3.15
N THR A 29 -36.37 15.45 -3.37
CA THR A 29 -36.38 14.38 -2.36
C THR A 29 -35.29 13.34 -2.57
N TYR A 30 -34.79 13.16 -3.79
CA TYR A 30 -33.79 12.12 -4.10
C TYR A 30 -32.35 12.42 -3.63
N PRO A 31 -31.87 13.68 -3.60
CA PRO A 31 -30.47 13.94 -3.20
C PRO A 31 -30.25 13.93 -1.69
N GLN A 32 -31.30 14.07 -0.87
CA GLN A 32 -31.11 14.10 0.58
C GLN A 32 -30.87 12.71 1.18
N SER A 33 -31.57 11.70 0.64
CA SER A 33 -31.43 10.31 1.10
C SER A 33 -30.06 9.69 0.80
N ILE A 34 -29.35 10.18 -0.22
CA ILE A 34 -28.01 9.66 -0.60
C ILE A 34 -26.89 10.38 0.16
N LYS A 35 -27.13 11.62 0.64
CA LYS A 35 -26.12 12.34 1.41
C LYS A 35 -26.03 11.88 2.87
N ASP A 36 -27.11 11.34 3.41
CA ASP A 36 -27.13 10.89 4.80
C ASP A 36 -26.58 9.46 5.00
N GLU A 37 -26.28 8.75 3.91
CA GLU A 37 -25.87 7.32 3.94
C GLU A 37 -24.37 7.09 3.62
N ILE A 38 -23.61 8.16 3.31
CA ILE A 38 -22.17 8.10 3.12
C ILE A 38 -21.51 9.15 4.05
N GLU A 39 -21.70 9.03 5.33
CA GLU A 39 -20.65 9.39 6.28
C GLU A 39 -19.63 8.23 6.22
N ILE A 40 -18.66 8.36 5.30
CA ILE A 40 -17.42 7.62 5.45
C ILE A 40 -16.82 8.19 6.73
N GLU A 41 -16.98 7.47 7.85
CA GLU A 41 -16.14 7.71 9.02
C GLU A 41 -14.71 7.55 8.50
N GLU A 42 -14.02 8.64 8.31
CA GLU A 42 -12.59 8.68 8.04
C GLU A 42 -11.95 8.11 9.32
N SER A 43 -11.75 6.80 9.31
CA SER A 43 -11.15 6.08 10.42
C SER A 43 -9.72 6.58 10.53
N GLU A 44 -9.46 7.46 11.51
CA GLU A 44 -8.11 7.92 11.81
C GLU A 44 -7.21 6.71 12.08
N TYR A 45 -6.17 6.55 11.27
CA TYR A 45 -5.24 5.44 11.42
C TYR A 45 -4.54 5.51 12.78
N THR A 46 -4.47 4.38 13.45
CA THR A 46 -3.71 4.25 14.71
C THR A 46 -2.42 3.48 14.43
N PRO A 47 -1.24 4.11 14.62
CA PRO A 47 0.04 3.46 14.40
C PRO A 47 0.18 2.15 15.18
N GLN A 48 0.74 1.14 14.53
CA GLN A 48 0.88 -0.21 15.05
C GLN A 48 2.34 -0.65 15.10
N THR A 49 2.61 -1.70 15.86
CA THR A 49 3.89 -2.42 15.79
C THR A 49 3.74 -3.58 14.81
N ARG A 50 4.66 -3.66 13.83
CA ARG A 50 4.71 -4.73 12.84
C ARG A 50 5.95 -5.57 13.04
N ASP A 51 5.76 -6.82 13.38
CA ASP A 51 6.83 -7.82 13.47
C ASP A 51 7.00 -8.52 12.12
N ILE A 52 8.18 -8.40 11.54
CA ILE A 52 8.58 -8.97 10.25
C ILE A 52 9.70 -9.97 10.49
N TYR A 53 9.55 -11.18 10.00
CA TYR A 53 10.57 -12.24 10.08
C TYR A 53 11.26 -12.37 8.73
N LEU A 54 12.48 -11.88 8.63
CA LEU A 54 13.27 -11.83 7.41
C LEU A 54 14.41 -12.84 7.46
N PHE A 55 14.46 -13.71 6.48
CA PHE A 55 15.48 -14.77 6.37
C PHE A 55 16.35 -14.54 5.14
N THR A 56 17.60 -15.01 5.21
CA THR A 56 18.44 -15.18 4.04
C THR A 56 18.04 -16.48 3.33
N MET A 57 18.06 -16.49 2.01
CA MET A 57 17.71 -17.63 1.17
C MET A 57 18.70 -17.72 0.00
N VAL A 58 18.95 -18.93 -0.47
CA VAL A 58 19.72 -19.18 -1.69
C VAL A 58 18.77 -19.64 -2.78
N ASP A 59 18.80 -18.99 -3.94
CA ASP A 59 18.06 -19.43 -5.11
C ASP A 59 18.90 -20.44 -5.91
N GLU A 60 18.59 -21.72 -5.75
CA GLU A 60 19.29 -22.81 -6.43
C GLU A 60 19.16 -22.79 -7.98
N HIS A 61 18.28 -21.96 -8.52
CA HIS A 61 18.09 -21.79 -9.96
C HIS A 61 19.04 -20.74 -10.55
N ILE A 62 19.66 -19.91 -9.72
CA ILE A 62 20.68 -18.97 -10.14
C ILE A 62 22.02 -19.70 -10.15
N GLY A 63 22.51 -20.03 -11.35
CA GLY A 63 23.83 -20.61 -11.53
C GLY A 63 24.90 -19.53 -11.34
N GLU A 64 25.45 -19.40 -10.14
CA GLU A 64 26.52 -18.44 -9.84
C GLU A 64 27.71 -18.56 -10.81
N GLU A 65 28.13 -19.79 -11.09
CA GLU A 65 29.24 -20.05 -12.01
C GLU A 65 28.96 -19.62 -13.47
N GLU A 66 27.68 -19.68 -13.90
CA GLU A 66 27.26 -19.34 -15.26
C GLU A 66 27.00 -17.85 -15.44
N LEU A 67 26.33 -17.22 -14.45
CA LEU A 67 25.87 -15.85 -14.55
C LEU A 67 26.78 -14.85 -13.85
N ALA A 68 27.69 -15.32 -12.98
CA ALA A 68 28.56 -14.49 -12.13
C ALA A 68 27.78 -13.48 -11.27
N ILE A 69 26.60 -13.89 -10.79
CA ILE A 69 25.77 -13.12 -9.85
C ILE A 69 25.50 -13.98 -8.62
N PRO A 70 25.42 -13.38 -7.40
CA PRO A 70 25.13 -14.12 -6.18
C PRO A 70 23.72 -14.73 -6.24
N PRO A 71 23.54 -15.97 -5.75
CA PRO A 71 22.22 -16.61 -5.68
C PRO A 71 21.40 -16.14 -4.48
N ASP A 72 21.98 -15.32 -3.61
CA ASP A 72 21.40 -14.93 -2.34
C ASP A 72 20.23 -13.96 -2.51
N GLN A 73 19.20 -14.17 -1.69
CA GLN A 73 17.98 -13.36 -1.67
C GLN A 73 17.47 -13.17 -0.25
N PHE A 74 16.64 -12.14 -0.05
CA PHE A 74 15.79 -12.06 1.13
C PHE A 74 14.52 -12.88 0.94
N SER A 75 13.98 -13.44 2.03
CA SER A 75 12.70 -14.17 2.01
C SER A 75 11.49 -13.28 1.67
N HIS A 76 11.65 -11.98 1.76
CA HIS A 76 10.66 -10.99 1.36
C HIS A 76 11.31 -9.98 0.42
N ASP A 77 10.68 -9.72 -0.69
CA ASP A 77 11.04 -8.67 -1.65
C ASP A 77 10.30 -7.35 -1.37
N SER A 78 9.28 -7.40 -0.51
CA SER A 78 8.50 -6.22 -0.11
C SER A 78 8.06 -6.30 1.36
N ILE A 79 8.25 -5.21 2.09
CA ILE A 79 7.74 -4.96 3.44
C ILE A 79 6.83 -3.75 3.37
N VAL A 80 5.57 -3.88 3.82
CA VAL A 80 4.60 -2.79 3.78
C VAL A 80 4.25 -2.34 5.21
N ALA A 81 4.28 -1.04 5.43
CA ALA A 81 3.88 -0.40 6.67
C ALA A 81 3.17 0.91 6.38
N ASN A 82 2.51 1.49 7.39
CA ASN A 82 1.95 2.83 7.31
C ASN A 82 2.85 3.84 8.04
N GLU A 83 2.77 5.09 7.63
CA GLU A 83 3.49 6.15 8.34
C GLU A 83 3.03 6.20 9.81
N GLY A 84 3.98 6.30 10.72
CA GLY A 84 3.74 6.21 12.16
C GLY A 84 3.95 4.82 12.76
N ASP A 85 3.94 3.74 11.98
CA ASP A 85 4.17 2.38 12.47
C ASP A 85 5.57 2.20 13.07
N THR A 86 5.67 1.29 14.03
CA THR A 86 6.96 0.77 14.52
C THR A 86 7.23 -0.55 13.82
N ILE A 87 8.33 -0.61 13.07
CA ILE A 87 8.75 -1.81 12.33
C ILE A 87 9.82 -2.54 13.13
N LYS A 88 9.59 -3.83 13.37
CA LYS A 88 10.53 -4.75 14.02
C LYS A 88 10.88 -5.86 13.04
N ILE A 89 12.10 -5.83 12.52
CA ILE A 89 12.61 -6.86 11.62
C ILE A 89 13.45 -7.83 12.42
N HIS A 90 12.96 -9.05 12.54
CA HIS A 90 13.70 -10.20 13.07
C HIS A 90 14.51 -10.79 11.91
N PHE A 91 15.76 -10.37 11.78
CA PHE A 91 16.63 -10.74 10.67
C PHE A 91 17.47 -11.95 11.04
N TYR A 92 17.41 -13.01 10.22
CA TYR A 92 18.09 -14.28 10.42
C TYR A 92 18.96 -14.64 9.24
N ASN A 93 20.23 -14.93 9.50
CA ASN A 93 21.10 -15.63 8.57
C ASN A 93 21.04 -17.13 8.90
N LEU A 94 20.36 -17.91 8.08
CA LEU A 94 20.13 -19.35 8.30
C LEU A 94 21.25 -20.23 7.75
N GLU A 95 22.29 -19.65 7.20
CA GLU A 95 23.41 -20.42 6.66
C GLU A 95 24.24 -21.09 7.76
N PRO A 96 24.84 -22.24 7.43
CA PRO A 96 25.74 -22.92 8.35
C PRO A 96 26.91 -22.01 8.74
N VAL A 97 27.32 -22.05 10.00
CA VAL A 97 28.45 -21.24 10.49
C VAL A 97 29.74 -21.46 9.72
N GLU A 98 29.89 -22.67 9.17
CA GLU A 98 31.05 -23.10 8.37
C GLU A 98 31.14 -22.38 7.01
N SER A 99 30.01 -21.85 6.49
CA SER A 99 30.00 -21.08 5.23
C SER A 99 30.78 -19.77 5.37
N GLN A 100 30.79 -19.20 6.58
CA GLN A 100 31.37 -17.88 6.87
C GLN A 100 30.68 -16.74 6.08
N GLU A 101 29.48 -16.98 5.55
CA GLU A 101 28.73 -15.98 4.80
C GLU A 101 28.19 -14.87 5.68
N HIS A 102 28.26 -13.65 5.16
CA HIS A 102 27.81 -12.43 5.83
C HIS A 102 26.66 -11.80 5.05
N HIS A 103 25.64 -11.39 5.77
CA HIS A 103 24.54 -10.67 5.16
C HIS A 103 24.24 -9.36 5.89
N THR A 104 23.86 -8.33 5.12
CA THR A 104 23.44 -7.07 5.72
C THR A 104 21.98 -6.78 5.38
N PHE A 105 21.30 -6.12 6.32
CA PHE A 105 20.09 -5.37 6.02
C PHE A 105 20.46 -3.89 6.03
N THR A 106 20.38 -3.25 4.87
CA THR A 106 20.82 -1.86 4.70
C THR A 106 19.78 -1.05 3.96
N ILE A 107 19.29 0.02 4.58
CA ILE A 107 18.57 1.11 3.90
C ILE A 107 19.48 2.34 3.96
N ASN A 108 19.86 2.86 2.80
CA ASN A 108 20.71 4.04 2.69
C ASN A 108 19.95 5.19 2.04
N ASP A 109 18.95 5.70 2.73
CA ASP A 109 18.13 6.84 2.33
C ASP A 109 18.25 7.95 3.40
N PRO A 110 18.14 9.25 3.05
CA PRO A 110 18.13 10.32 4.03
C PRO A 110 17.12 10.14 5.17
N SER A 111 15.97 9.54 4.88
CA SER A 111 14.89 9.29 5.85
C SER A 111 15.16 8.09 6.75
N TYR A 112 15.87 7.07 6.22
CA TYR A 112 16.19 5.84 6.92
C TYR A 112 17.64 5.45 6.71
N LYS A 113 18.48 5.60 7.75
CA LYS A 113 19.88 5.18 7.73
C LYS A 113 20.04 3.96 8.61
N ILE A 114 19.81 2.80 8.05
CA ILE A 114 19.86 1.52 8.74
C ILE A 114 20.95 0.68 8.11
N HIS A 115 21.81 0.12 8.95
CA HIS A 115 22.80 -0.86 8.52
C HIS A 115 23.00 -1.86 9.66
N LYS A 116 22.71 -3.13 9.37
CA LYS A 116 22.91 -4.24 10.28
C LYS A 116 23.59 -5.39 9.55
N ASP A 117 24.75 -5.78 10.03
CA ASP A 117 25.53 -6.93 9.55
C ASP A 117 25.35 -8.11 10.52
N ILE A 118 25.18 -9.32 9.98
CA ILE A 118 25.11 -10.58 10.73
C ILE A 118 25.89 -11.68 10.03
N ASN A 119 26.59 -12.50 10.81
CA ASN A 119 27.33 -13.67 10.32
C ASN A 119 26.39 -14.86 10.12
N ALA A 120 26.90 -15.89 9.44
CA ALA A 120 26.23 -17.18 9.30
C ALA A 120 25.80 -17.74 10.67
N GLY A 121 24.56 -18.19 10.77
CA GLY A 121 23.94 -18.71 12.00
C GLY A 121 23.50 -17.65 13.00
N GLU A 122 23.69 -16.36 12.72
CA GLU A 122 23.29 -15.27 13.62
C GLU A 122 21.91 -14.71 13.29
N SER A 123 21.38 -13.97 14.26
CA SER A 123 20.16 -13.19 14.09
C SER A 123 20.29 -11.83 14.75
N ALA A 124 19.48 -10.86 14.29
CA ALA A 124 19.41 -9.54 14.89
C ALA A 124 17.98 -9.00 14.86
N LEU A 125 17.65 -8.16 15.85
CA LEU A 125 16.45 -7.34 15.82
C LEU A 125 16.83 -5.93 15.34
N ILE A 126 16.11 -5.47 14.31
CA ILE A 126 16.21 -4.12 13.76
C ILE A 126 14.87 -3.45 14.02
N GLU A 127 14.87 -2.38 14.83
CA GLU A 127 13.66 -1.66 15.20
C GLU A 127 13.77 -0.20 14.79
N PHE A 128 12.75 0.30 14.08
CA PHE A 128 12.67 1.70 13.70
C PHE A 128 11.21 2.14 13.47
N LYS A 129 10.99 3.44 13.47
CA LYS A 129 9.68 4.03 13.17
C LYS A 129 9.58 4.41 11.69
N ALA A 130 8.47 4.09 11.05
CA ALA A 130 8.14 4.54 9.71
C ALA A 130 7.72 6.02 9.77
N THR A 131 8.64 6.95 9.52
CA THR A 131 8.46 8.39 9.71
C THR A 131 8.24 9.16 8.41
N GLN A 132 8.40 8.50 7.28
CA GLN A 132 8.31 9.09 5.95
C GLN A 132 7.66 8.10 5.00
N SER A 133 6.56 8.50 4.36
CA SER A 133 5.93 7.72 3.30
C SER A 133 6.80 7.68 2.03
N GLY A 134 6.70 6.58 1.29
CA GLY A 134 7.49 6.36 0.09
C GLY A 134 7.92 4.91 -0.11
N ILE A 135 8.83 4.71 -1.07
CA ILE A 135 9.43 3.40 -1.38
C ILE A 135 10.93 3.50 -1.17
N PHE A 136 11.47 2.65 -0.31
CA PHE A 136 12.87 2.65 0.11
C PHE A 136 13.47 1.27 -0.15
N ASP A 137 14.54 1.21 -0.93
CA ASP A 137 15.23 -0.06 -1.17
C ASP A 137 15.97 -0.51 0.10
N TYR A 138 15.83 -1.78 0.47
CA TYR A 138 16.75 -2.44 1.38
C TYR A 138 17.58 -3.48 0.64
N ILE A 139 18.85 -3.56 0.97
CA ILE A 139 19.82 -4.38 0.25
C ILE A 139 20.75 -5.14 1.21
N CYS A 140 21.26 -6.28 0.77
CA CYS A 140 22.52 -6.82 1.29
C CYS A 140 23.67 -6.19 0.48
N THR A 141 24.65 -5.61 1.16
CA THR A 141 25.77 -4.93 0.49
C THR A 141 26.78 -5.88 -0.12
N TYR A 142 26.78 -7.15 0.27
CA TYR A 142 27.67 -8.19 -0.24
C TYR A 142 27.11 -8.88 -1.50
N HIS A 143 25.79 -9.07 -1.58
CA HIS A 143 25.16 -9.93 -2.60
C HIS A 143 24.24 -9.13 -3.54
N GLN A 144 24.85 -8.21 -4.28
CA GLN A 144 24.14 -7.44 -5.30
C GLN A 144 24.39 -8.02 -6.70
N PRO A 145 23.41 -7.99 -7.61
CA PRO A 145 22.15 -7.23 -7.56
C PRO A 145 20.94 -8.03 -7.00
N THR A 146 21.11 -9.28 -6.61
CA THR A 146 20.02 -10.23 -6.33
C THR A 146 19.36 -10.02 -4.95
N MET A 147 20.18 -9.82 -3.90
CA MET A 147 19.68 -9.72 -2.53
C MET A 147 19.23 -8.29 -2.19
N ARG A 148 17.98 -8.01 -2.58
CA ARG A 148 17.33 -6.71 -2.36
C ARG A 148 15.83 -6.84 -2.19
N GLY A 149 15.21 -5.81 -1.62
CA GLY A 149 13.77 -5.67 -1.51
C GLY A 149 13.37 -4.22 -1.28
N GLN A 150 12.09 -3.97 -1.07
CA GLN A 150 11.52 -2.63 -0.89
C GLN A 150 10.71 -2.52 0.39
N LEU A 151 10.99 -1.50 1.16
CA LEU A 151 10.11 -1.01 2.22
C LEU A 151 9.15 0.01 1.61
N VAL A 152 7.86 -0.32 1.62
CA VAL A 152 6.79 0.57 1.16
C VAL A 152 6.09 1.14 2.38
N VAL A 153 6.20 2.44 2.59
CA VAL A 153 5.51 3.16 3.66
C VAL A 153 4.37 3.95 3.04
N LEU A 154 3.15 3.59 3.42
CA LEU A 154 1.93 4.24 2.95
C LEU A 154 1.69 5.53 3.75
N GLU A 155 1.22 6.56 3.05
CA GLU A 155 0.72 7.80 3.66
C GLU A 155 -0.65 7.52 4.30
N GLU A 156 -0.90 8.15 5.46
CA GLU A 156 -2.15 8.07 6.21
C GLU A 156 -3.00 9.34 6.02
#